data_bd6281f2b584ae058724ffa033b606ff
#
_entry.id   bd6281f2b584ae058724ffa033b606ff
#
_cell.length_a   1.000
_cell.length_b   1.000
_cell.length_c   1.000
_cell.angle_alpha   90.00
_cell.angle_beta   90.00
_cell.angle_gamma   90.00
#
_symmetry.space_group_name_H-M   'P 1'
#
loop_
_entity.id
_entity.type
_entity.pdbx_description
1 polymer ?
#
loop_
_entity_poly.entity_id
_entity_poly.type
_entity_poly.pdbx_seq_one_letter_code
_entity_poly.pdbx_strand_id
1 'polypeptide(L)'
;MSLIVWNCRGLGNLRTGKELERMVRAKDPSVVFLAETWADEARLKEVQRNLNFDNLFFVERNNRGGGLALYWNNSIKLDVECFSKNHIDTIINKGAGDAWRFTGFYGEPVTHKRHESWDMLRQLNNRLRLPWLCAGDFNEIVRNSEKLGGSCRSHAQMQLFHDVIDECGFIDLGFIGSQFTWQKHFVDGHSIWERLD
;
A
#
# COMPACT_ATOMS: atom_id res chain seq x y z
N MET A 1 7.14 -5.24 16.57
CA MET A 1 6.11 -5.39 15.53
C MET A 1 6.72 -5.09 14.18
N SER A 2 6.49 -5.91 13.17
CA SER A 2 6.88 -5.65 11.78
C SER A 2 5.67 -5.67 10.86
N LEU A 3 5.75 -4.93 9.76
CA LEU A 3 4.67 -4.71 8.80
C LEU A 3 5.19 -5.02 7.39
N ILE A 4 4.43 -5.78 6.61
CA ILE A 4 4.63 -5.91 5.17
C ILE A 4 3.53 -5.11 4.46
N VAL A 5 3.95 -4.29 3.51
CA VAL A 5 3.06 -3.57 2.59
C VAL A 5 3.50 -3.91 1.17
N TRP A 6 2.59 -4.44 0.34
CA TRP A 6 2.97 -4.92 -0.98
C TRP A 6 1.84 -4.79 -2.01
N ASN A 7 2.12 -4.16 -3.14
CA ASN A 7 1.29 -4.27 -4.33
C ASN A 7 1.62 -5.59 -5.03
N CYS A 8 0.80 -6.62 -4.83
CA CYS A 8 1.11 -7.99 -5.23
C CYS A 8 0.69 -8.35 -6.66
N ARG A 9 -0.07 -7.49 -7.33
CA ARG A 9 -0.52 -7.65 -8.73
C ARG A 9 -1.09 -9.04 -9.04
N GLY A 10 -1.94 -9.52 -8.14
CA GLY A 10 -2.74 -10.74 -8.30
C GLY A 10 -2.25 -11.95 -7.52
N LEU A 11 -3.01 -12.31 -6.48
CA LEU A 11 -2.81 -13.52 -5.67
C LEU A 11 -3.30 -14.81 -6.33
N GLY A 12 -3.98 -14.72 -7.46
CA GLY A 12 -4.38 -15.89 -8.26
C GLY A 12 -3.19 -16.62 -8.90
N ASN A 13 -2.04 -15.95 -9.02
CA ASN A 13 -0.82 -16.57 -9.52
C ASN A 13 -0.10 -17.31 -8.38
N LEU A 14 0.17 -18.60 -8.58
CA LEU A 14 0.90 -19.43 -7.62
C LEU A 14 2.29 -18.88 -7.27
N ARG A 15 2.96 -18.21 -8.20
CA ARG A 15 4.27 -17.58 -7.97
C ARG A 15 4.15 -16.45 -6.95
N THR A 16 3.14 -15.59 -7.10
CA THR A 16 2.88 -14.47 -6.18
C THR A 16 2.59 -14.98 -4.77
N GLY A 17 1.77 -16.03 -4.63
CA GLY A 17 1.50 -16.65 -3.33
C GLY A 17 2.76 -17.19 -2.66
N LYS A 18 3.62 -17.90 -3.40
CA LYS A 18 4.90 -18.41 -2.88
C LYS A 18 5.88 -17.30 -2.49
N GLU A 19 5.88 -16.20 -3.22
CA GLU A 19 6.71 -15.04 -2.89
C GLU A 19 6.26 -14.38 -1.59
N LEU A 20 4.95 -14.20 -1.42
CA LEU A 20 4.35 -13.72 -0.18
C LEU A 20 4.71 -14.64 1.01
N GLU A 21 4.56 -15.96 0.85
CA GLU A 21 4.95 -16.93 1.88
C GLU A 21 6.42 -16.81 2.28
N ARG A 22 7.32 -16.63 1.31
CA ARG A 22 8.76 -16.42 1.58
C ARG A 22 9.02 -15.14 2.35
N MET A 23 8.37 -14.03 1.97
CA MET A 23 8.50 -12.75 2.67
C MET A 23 7.99 -12.86 4.10
N VAL A 24 6.83 -13.47 4.31
CA VAL A 24 6.24 -13.66 5.64
C VAL A 24 7.15 -14.53 6.51
N ARG A 25 7.65 -15.64 6.00
CA ARG A 25 8.61 -16.50 6.75
C ARG A 25 9.92 -15.78 7.10
N ALA A 26 10.42 -14.95 6.19
CA ALA A 26 11.71 -14.26 6.39
C ALA A 26 11.62 -13.07 7.34
N LYS A 27 10.47 -12.41 7.40
CA LYS A 27 10.28 -11.15 8.14
C LYS A 27 9.42 -11.29 9.40
N ASP A 28 8.70 -12.40 9.53
CA ASP A 28 7.75 -12.67 10.62
C ASP A 28 6.88 -11.44 10.96
N PRO A 29 6.09 -10.93 9.99
CA PRO A 29 5.33 -9.71 10.18
C PRO A 29 4.13 -9.94 11.07
N SER A 30 3.83 -8.94 11.92
CA SER A 30 2.61 -8.93 12.71
C SER A 30 1.39 -8.50 11.89
N VAL A 31 1.61 -7.71 10.83
CA VAL A 31 0.57 -7.17 9.94
C VAL A 31 1.06 -7.25 8.49
N VAL A 32 0.16 -7.62 7.57
CA VAL A 32 0.42 -7.63 6.13
C VAL A 32 -0.70 -6.89 5.41
N PHE A 33 -0.36 -5.83 4.68
CA PHE A 33 -1.28 -5.14 3.77
C PHE A 33 -0.92 -5.47 2.33
N LEU A 34 -1.91 -5.86 1.54
CA LEU A 34 -1.77 -6.18 0.12
C LEU A 34 -2.69 -5.29 -0.71
N ALA A 35 -2.15 -4.70 -1.76
CA ALA A 35 -2.90 -4.02 -2.80
C ALA A 35 -2.88 -4.83 -4.11
N GLU A 36 -3.86 -4.58 -4.98
CA GLU A 36 -4.07 -5.29 -6.24
C GLU A 36 -4.13 -6.81 -6.06
N THR A 37 -4.92 -7.26 -5.10
CA THR A 37 -5.03 -8.70 -4.81
C THR A 37 -5.62 -9.51 -5.96
N TRP A 38 -6.52 -8.90 -6.76
CA TRP A 38 -7.27 -9.51 -7.86
C TRP A 38 -7.90 -10.87 -7.48
N ALA A 39 -8.12 -11.07 -6.20
CA ALA A 39 -8.61 -12.30 -5.62
C ALA A 39 -10.03 -12.15 -5.10
N ASP A 40 -10.75 -13.25 -5.03
CA ASP A 40 -12.02 -13.36 -4.33
C ASP A 40 -11.80 -13.72 -2.85
N GLU A 41 -12.89 -13.68 -2.07
CA GLU A 41 -12.86 -13.99 -0.64
C GLU A 41 -12.31 -15.40 -0.36
N ALA A 42 -12.67 -16.39 -1.19
CA ALA A 42 -12.23 -17.77 -0.99
C ALA A 42 -10.71 -17.88 -1.08
N ARG A 43 -10.11 -17.21 -2.08
CA ARG A 43 -8.66 -17.16 -2.24
C ARG A 43 -7.98 -16.38 -1.13
N LEU A 44 -8.54 -15.26 -0.69
CA LEU A 44 -7.98 -14.47 0.42
C LEU A 44 -8.00 -15.25 1.74
N LYS A 45 -9.06 -16.02 2.02
CA LYS A 45 -9.13 -16.93 3.18
C LYS A 45 -8.16 -18.11 3.06
N GLU A 46 -7.93 -18.63 1.87
CA GLU A 46 -6.89 -19.64 1.65
C GLU A 46 -5.49 -19.09 1.97
N VAL A 47 -5.17 -17.89 1.48
CA VAL A 47 -3.90 -17.19 1.78
C VAL A 47 -3.76 -16.95 3.28
N GLN A 48 -4.81 -16.49 3.97
CA GLN A 48 -4.83 -16.32 5.42
C GLN A 48 -4.40 -17.60 6.15
N ARG A 49 -5.00 -18.74 5.80
CA ARG A 49 -4.66 -20.04 6.42
C ARG A 49 -3.22 -20.46 6.14
N ASN A 50 -2.77 -20.29 4.89
CA ASN A 50 -1.40 -20.68 4.49
C ASN A 50 -0.33 -19.83 5.17
N LEU A 51 -0.62 -18.57 5.46
CA LEU A 51 0.26 -17.62 6.15
C LEU A 51 0.11 -17.67 7.68
N ASN A 52 -0.88 -18.41 8.20
CA ASN A 52 -1.18 -18.55 9.63
C ASN A 52 -1.48 -17.21 10.33
N PHE A 53 -2.28 -16.33 9.67
CA PHE A 53 -2.81 -15.12 10.30
C PHE A 53 -4.17 -15.39 10.91
N ASP A 54 -4.41 -14.83 12.10
CA ASP A 54 -5.68 -15.01 12.83
C ASP A 54 -6.82 -14.21 12.21
N ASN A 55 -6.52 -13.02 11.68
CA ASN A 55 -7.52 -12.07 11.22
C ASN A 55 -7.30 -11.68 9.76
N LEU A 56 -8.41 -11.34 9.10
CA LEU A 56 -8.45 -10.83 7.73
C LEU A 56 -9.55 -9.77 7.61
N PHE A 57 -9.21 -8.64 7.04
CA PHE A 57 -10.15 -7.68 6.47
C PHE A 57 -9.81 -7.44 5.02
N PHE A 58 -10.81 -7.33 4.14
CA PHE A 58 -10.57 -7.10 2.72
C PHE A 58 -11.60 -6.18 2.10
N VAL A 59 -11.19 -5.53 1.02
CA VAL A 59 -12.03 -4.76 0.12
C VAL A 59 -12.06 -5.49 -1.22
N GLU A 60 -13.25 -5.83 -1.67
CA GLU A 60 -13.42 -6.58 -2.91
C GLU A 60 -12.85 -5.85 -4.12
N ARG A 61 -12.36 -6.61 -5.09
CA ARG A 61 -11.95 -6.09 -6.39
C ARG A 61 -13.15 -5.59 -7.20
N ASN A 62 -12.97 -4.52 -7.96
CA ASN A 62 -13.93 -4.08 -8.95
C ASN A 62 -13.64 -4.76 -10.31
N ASN A 63 -14.53 -5.67 -10.76
CA ASN A 63 -14.51 -6.33 -12.07
C ASN A 63 -13.16 -6.92 -12.51
N ARG A 64 -12.21 -6.10 -12.99
CA ARG A 64 -10.96 -6.57 -13.61
C ARG A 64 -9.68 -6.19 -12.88
N GLY A 65 -9.77 -5.53 -11.71
CA GLY A 65 -8.58 -5.07 -10.99
C GLY A 65 -8.86 -4.65 -9.56
N GLY A 66 -7.84 -4.18 -8.86
CA GLY A 66 -7.94 -3.72 -7.48
C GLY A 66 -8.05 -4.85 -6.46
N GLY A 67 -8.74 -4.56 -5.37
CA GLY A 67 -8.84 -5.42 -4.20
C GLY A 67 -7.71 -5.15 -3.21
N LEU A 68 -8.08 -5.00 -1.94
CA LEU A 68 -7.16 -4.80 -0.83
C LEU A 68 -7.35 -5.91 0.19
N ALA A 69 -6.30 -6.31 0.87
CA ALA A 69 -6.39 -7.24 1.99
C ALA A 69 -5.45 -6.83 3.11
N LEU A 70 -5.91 -6.98 4.34
CA LEU A 70 -5.16 -6.74 5.55
C LEU A 70 -5.25 -7.99 6.42
N TYR A 71 -4.09 -8.56 6.76
CA TYR A 71 -3.95 -9.71 7.64
C TYR A 71 -3.20 -9.31 8.91
N TRP A 72 -3.60 -9.82 10.06
CA TRP A 72 -2.88 -9.57 11.31
C TRP A 72 -3.05 -10.70 12.33
N ASN A 73 -2.11 -10.80 13.27
CA ASN A 73 -2.12 -11.78 14.35
C ASN A 73 -2.83 -11.23 15.58
N ASN A 74 -3.42 -12.10 16.39
CA ASN A 74 -4.09 -11.74 17.64
C ASN A 74 -3.19 -11.06 18.69
N SER A 75 -1.87 -11.10 18.49
CA SER A 75 -0.91 -10.32 19.29
C SER A 75 -1.04 -8.81 19.08
N ILE A 76 -1.72 -8.37 18.00
CA ILE A 76 -1.93 -6.97 17.67
C ILE A 76 -3.40 -6.63 17.84
N LYS A 77 -3.69 -5.67 18.72
CA LYS A 77 -5.03 -5.08 18.84
C LYS A 77 -5.21 -4.06 17.71
N LEU A 78 -5.88 -4.46 16.64
CA LEU A 78 -6.09 -3.66 15.44
C LEU A 78 -7.58 -3.50 15.18
N ASP A 79 -8.05 -2.26 15.08
CA ASP A 79 -9.43 -1.90 14.75
C ASP A 79 -9.48 -1.22 13.39
N VAL A 80 -10.31 -1.72 12.48
CA VAL A 80 -10.55 -1.09 11.17
C VAL A 80 -11.52 0.07 11.35
N GLU A 81 -11.09 1.29 11.03
CA GLU A 81 -11.89 2.51 11.22
C GLU A 81 -12.69 2.90 9.97
N CYS A 82 -12.06 2.83 8.82
CA CYS A 82 -12.72 3.04 7.53
C CYS A 82 -11.93 2.42 6.39
N PHE A 83 -12.60 2.31 5.25
CA PHE A 83 -12.00 1.75 4.05
C PHE A 83 -12.67 2.28 2.78
N SER A 84 -11.98 2.13 1.67
CA SER A 84 -12.52 2.32 0.32
C SER A 84 -11.82 1.38 -0.66
N LYS A 85 -12.11 1.51 -1.94
CA LYS A 85 -11.35 0.80 -2.99
C LYS A 85 -9.84 1.12 -2.99
N ASN A 86 -9.45 2.20 -2.33
CA ASN A 86 -8.10 2.77 -2.35
C ASN A 86 -7.36 2.70 -1.00
N HIS A 87 -8.04 2.39 0.10
CA HIS A 87 -7.38 2.33 1.41
C HIS A 87 -8.11 1.42 2.41
N ILE A 88 -7.34 0.97 3.40
CA ILE A 88 -7.83 0.41 4.66
C ILE A 88 -7.14 1.19 5.76
N ASP A 89 -7.93 1.88 6.59
CA ASP A 89 -7.47 2.73 7.69
C ASP A 89 -7.75 2.06 9.02
N THR A 90 -6.75 2.00 9.88
CA THR A 90 -6.82 1.23 11.13
C THR A 90 -6.20 1.99 12.29
N ILE A 91 -6.65 1.67 13.51
CA ILE A 91 -5.97 2.08 14.75
C ILE A 91 -5.41 0.85 15.43
N ILE A 92 -4.15 0.94 15.79
CA ILE A 92 -3.46 -0.07 16.58
C ILE A 92 -3.42 0.40 18.02
N ASN A 93 -3.73 -0.51 18.97
CA ASN A 93 -3.84 -0.25 20.40
C ASN A 93 -4.87 0.85 20.76
N LYS A 94 -6.00 0.86 20.08
CA LYS A 94 -7.07 1.85 20.31
C LYS A 94 -7.43 1.95 21.80
N GLY A 95 -7.42 3.19 22.30
CA GLY A 95 -7.72 3.50 23.71
C GLY A 95 -6.54 3.35 24.67
N ALA A 96 -5.36 2.98 24.19
CA ALA A 96 -4.13 2.95 24.99
C ALA A 96 -3.26 4.20 24.73
N GLY A 97 -2.32 4.47 25.64
CA GLY A 97 -1.42 5.62 25.52
C GLY A 97 -0.42 5.52 24.38
N ASP A 98 -0.21 4.33 23.84
CA ASP A 98 0.64 4.01 22.68
C ASP A 98 -0.16 3.76 21.39
N ALA A 99 -1.42 4.23 21.34
CA ALA A 99 -2.26 4.11 20.15
C ALA A 99 -1.66 4.87 18.95
N TRP A 100 -1.68 4.24 17.78
CA TRP A 100 -1.23 4.85 16.54
C TRP A 100 -2.08 4.36 15.35
N ARG A 101 -1.99 5.05 14.26
CA ARG A 101 -2.79 4.84 13.06
C ARG A 101 -1.95 4.26 11.93
N PHE A 102 -2.46 3.23 11.29
CA PHE A 102 -1.91 2.68 10.06
C PHE A 102 -2.95 2.77 8.94
N THR A 103 -2.56 3.34 7.82
CA THR A 103 -3.34 3.32 6.59
C THR A 103 -2.58 2.58 5.51
N GLY A 104 -3.10 1.43 5.10
CA GLY A 104 -2.67 0.77 3.87
C GLY A 104 -3.31 1.49 2.67
N PHE A 105 -2.50 2.05 1.78
CA PHE A 105 -2.95 2.94 0.71
C PHE A 105 -2.63 2.40 -0.68
N TYR A 106 -3.57 2.59 -1.61
CA TYR A 106 -3.40 2.30 -3.03
C TYR A 106 -3.87 3.50 -3.84
N GLY A 107 -2.93 4.28 -4.35
CA GLY A 107 -3.18 5.48 -5.15
C GLY A 107 -3.87 5.15 -6.48
N GLU A 108 -4.60 6.09 -7.00
CA GLU A 108 -5.27 5.95 -8.29
C GLU A 108 -4.24 5.82 -9.44
N PRO A 109 -4.21 4.71 -10.17
CA PRO A 109 -3.22 4.49 -11.23
C PRO A 109 -3.44 5.38 -12.45
N VAL A 110 -4.68 5.82 -12.68
CA VAL A 110 -5.04 6.66 -13.84
C VAL A 110 -4.67 8.10 -13.56
N THR A 111 -3.69 8.61 -14.28
CA THR A 111 -3.04 9.91 -14.03
C THR A 111 -4.01 11.07 -13.82
N HIS A 112 -5.03 11.24 -14.69
CA HIS A 112 -5.97 12.35 -14.58
C HIS A 112 -6.96 12.25 -13.40
N LYS A 113 -7.01 11.09 -12.72
CA LYS A 113 -7.84 10.83 -11.52
C LYS A 113 -7.05 10.84 -10.22
N ARG A 114 -5.73 10.99 -10.25
CA ARG A 114 -4.90 10.95 -9.03
C ARG A 114 -5.29 11.97 -7.97
N HIS A 115 -5.88 13.09 -8.38
CA HIS A 115 -6.43 14.07 -7.44
C HIS A 115 -7.44 13.44 -6.45
N GLU A 116 -8.20 12.40 -6.86
CA GLU A 116 -9.10 11.66 -5.95
C GLU A 116 -8.33 11.01 -4.79
N SER A 117 -7.10 10.53 -5.05
CA SER A 117 -6.21 9.97 -4.02
C SER A 117 -5.72 11.05 -3.06
N TRP A 118 -5.38 12.23 -3.58
CA TRP A 118 -4.93 13.35 -2.77
C TRP A 118 -6.03 13.89 -1.87
N ASP A 119 -7.23 14.03 -2.40
CA ASP A 119 -8.42 14.43 -1.64
C ASP A 119 -8.76 13.40 -0.55
N MET A 120 -8.59 12.12 -0.84
CA MET A 120 -8.76 11.06 0.15
C MET A 120 -7.76 11.19 1.30
N LEU A 121 -6.47 11.41 1.03
CA LEU A 121 -5.45 11.61 2.08
C LEU A 121 -5.76 12.85 2.94
N ARG A 122 -6.21 13.96 2.34
CA ARG A 122 -6.68 15.16 3.08
C ARG A 122 -7.85 14.85 4.00
N GLN A 123 -8.84 14.11 3.49
CA GLN A 123 -9.99 13.67 4.30
C GLN A 123 -9.56 12.78 5.47
N LEU A 124 -8.65 11.85 5.22
CA LEU A 124 -8.11 10.99 6.26
C LEU A 124 -7.33 11.79 7.31
N ASN A 125 -6.54 12.78 6.89
CA ASN A 125 -5.78 13.65 7.80
C ASN A 125 -6.68 14.42 8.78
N ASN A 126 -7.87 14.81 8.34
CA ASN A 126 -8.83 15.56 9.16
C ASN A 126 -9.59 14.71 10.19
N ARG A 127 -9.43 13.38 10.19
CA ARG A 127 -10.25 12.48 11.02
C ARG A 127 -9.70 12.26 12.44
N LEU A 128 -8.41 12.00 12.56
CA LEU A 128 -7.81 11.55 13.83
C LEU A 128 -6.39 12.13 14.00
N ARG A 129 -6.11 12.61 15.21
CA ARG A 129 -4.77 13.10 15.58
C ARG A 129 -4.03 12.03 16.40
N LEU A 130 -3.51 11.04 15.71
CA LEU A 130 -2.63 10.00 16.24
C LEU A 130 -1.33 9.98 15.43
N PRO A 131 -0.23 9.47 15.96
CA PRO A 131 0.92 9.15 15.13
C PRO A 131 0.45 8.30 13.96
N TRP A 132 0.74 8.73 12.74
CA TRP A 132 0.14 8.14 11.54
C TRP A 132 1.19 7.62 10.57
N LEU A 133 1.14 6.32 10.29
CA LEU A 133 1.89 5.66 9.23
C LEU A 133 0.95 5.43 8.05
N CYS A 134 1.24 6.04 6.90
CA CYS A 134 0.58 5.75 5.63
C CYS A 134 1.59 5.09 4.71
N ALA A 135 1.30 3.89 4.24
CA ALA A 135 2.20 3.15 3.38
C ALA A 135 1.43 2.35 2.32
N GLY A 136 2.03 2.20 1.14
CA GLY A 136 1.42 1.50 0.01
C GLY A 136 1.96 1.98 -1.31
N ASP A 137 1.31 1.64 -2.39
CA ASP A 137 1.62 2.12 -3.73
C ASP A 137 0.83 3.43 -4.00
N PHE A 138 1.50 4.56 -3.94
CA PHE A 138 0.88 5.87 -4.21
C PHE A 138 0.64 6.15 -5.70
N ASN A 139 1.20 5.34 -6.59
CA ASN A 139 1.14 5.51 -8.04
C ASN A 139 1.68 6.87 -8.54
N GLU A 140 2.46 7.58 -7.72
CA GLU A 140 3.12 8.83 -8.06
C GLU A 140 4.49 8.93 -7.39
N ILE A 141 5.36 9.75 -7.96
CA ILE A 141 6.69 10.07 -7.45
C ILE A 141 6.73 11.51 -6.93
N VAL A 142 7.57 11.76 -5.93
CA VAL A 142 7.74 13.12 -5.38
C VAL A 142 8.73 13.94 -6.22
N ARG A 143 9.72 13.27 -6.82
CA ARG A 143 10.77 13.93 -7.60
C ARG A 143 11.28 13.04 -8.74
N ASN A 144 11.78 13.65 -9.81
CA ASN A 144 12.27 12.90 -10.98
C ASN A 144 13.49 11.98 -10.68
N SER A 145 14.21 12.18 -9.58
CA SER A 145 15.26 11.24 -9.13
C SER A 145 14.72 9.88 -8.68
N GLU A 146 13.42 9.77 -8.45
CA GLU A 146 12.70 8.52 -8.11
C GLU A 146 12.25 7.74 -9.36
N LYS A 147 12.68 8.20 -10.54
CA LYS A 147 12.40 7.57 -11.82
C LYS A 147 13.67 7.41 -12.65
N LEU A 148 13.79 6.26 -13.29
CA LEU A 148 14.83 5.97 -14.27
C LEU A 148 14.19 5.47 -15.56
N GLY A 149 14.56 6.09 -16.68
CA GLY A 149 14.03 5.74 -18.01
C GLY A 149 12.68 6.38 -18.33
N GLY A 150 12.37 6.38 -19.63
CA GLY A 150 11.20 7.05 -20.18
C GLY A 150 11.25 8.59 -20.05
N SER A 151 10.14 9.26 -20.34
CA SER A 151 10.02 10.72 -20.19
C SER A 151 9.89 11.13 -18.72
N CYS A 152 10.41 12.32 -18.37
CA CYS A 152 10.25 12.90 -17.05
C CYS A 152 8.77 13.03 -16.66
N ARG A 153 8.49 12.85 -15.36
CA ARG A 153 7.18 13.14 -14.83
C ARG A 153 6.90 14.65 -14.87
N SER A 154 5.66 15.03 -15.18
CA SER A 154 5.26 16.43 -15.14
C SER A 154 5.48 17.03 -13.75
N HIS A 155 6.11 18.21 -13.69
CA HIS A 155 6.32 18.95 -12.44
C HIS A 155 4.99 19.21 -11.73
N ALA A 156 3.95 19.59 -12.46
CA ALA A 156 2.63 19.86 -11.88
C ALA A 156 2.01 18.63 -11.21
N GLN A 157 2.22 17.42 -11.76
CA GLN A 157 1.74 16.18 -11.13
C GLN A 157 2.48 15.87 -9.83
N MET A 158 3.82 15.96 -9.84
CA MET A 158 4.63 15.75 -8.65
C MET A 158 4.32 16.79 -7.58
N GLN A 159 4.09 18.06 -7.97
CA GLN A 159 3.75 19.13 -7.05
C GLN A 159 2.45 18.87 -6.30
N LEU A 160 1.39 18.39 -6.98
CA LEU A 160 0.13 18.03 -6.33
C LEU A 160 0.31 16.94 -5.26
N PHE A 161 1.20 15.98 -5.50
CA PHE A 161 1.50 14.95 -4.51
C PHE A 161 2.36 15.50 -3.36
N HIS A 162 3.35 16.31 -3.68
CA HIS A 162 4.19 16.97 -2.68
C HIS A 162 3.35 17.84 -1.73
N ASP A 163 2.42 18.65 -2.28
CA ASP A 163 1.54 19.49 -1.48
C ASP A 163 0.72 18.67 -0.47
N VAL A 164 0.22 17.51 -0.88
CA VAL A 164 -0.53 16.61 0.02
C VAL A 164 0.36 16.00 1.11
N ILE A 165 1.60 15.61 0.77
CA ILE A 165 2.58 15.12 1.75
C ILE A 165 2.80 16.19 2.83
N ASP A 166 3.01 17.44 2.41
CA ASP A 166 3.24 18.57 3.33
C ASP A 166 1.98 18.88 4.15
N GLU A 167 0.80 18.95 3.52
CA GLU A 167 -0.48 19.20 4.21
C GLU A 167 -0.81 18.13 5.25
N CYS A 168 -0.48 16.87 4.96
CA CYS A 168 -0.67 15.76 5.90
C CYS A 168 0.44 15.68 6.96
N GLY A 169 1.51 16.45 6.81
CA GLY A 169 2.68 16.40 7.70
C GLY A 169 3.45 15.08 7.59
N PHE A 170 3.42 14.41 6.45
CA PHE A 170 4.15 13.17 6.25
C PHE A 170 5.65 13.41 6.07
N ILE A 171 6.43 12.50 6.58
CA ILE A 171 7.88 12.43 6.43
C ILE A 171 8.23 11.12 5.73
N ASP A 172 9.00 11.20 4.64
CA ASP A 172 9.55 10.02 3.98
C ASP A 172 10.52 9.31 4.93
N LEU A 173 10.23 8.05 5.25
CA LEU A 173 11.07 7.24 6.15
C LEU A 173 12.35 6.73 5.47
N GLY A 174 12.51 6.99 4.18
CA GLY A 174 13.62 6.47 3.39
C GLY A 174 13.50 4.97 3.09
N PHE A 175 14.56 4.39 2.59
CA PHE A 175 14.60 2.96 2.24
C PHE A 175 15.98 2.35 2.48
N ILE A 176 16.01 1.04 2.64
CA ILE A 176 17.22 0.21 2.66
C ILE A 176 17.09 -0.83 1.55
N GLY A 177 18.04 -0.87 0.61
CA GLY A 177 18.02 -1.79 -0.52
C GLY A 177 17.77 -1.09 -1.85
N SER A 178 16.91 -1.67 -2.70
CA SER A 178 16.62 -1.10 -4.02
C SER A 178 15.87 0.22 -3.91
N GLN A 179 16.33 1.23 -4.64
CA GLN A 179 15.66 2.53 -4.72
C GLN A 179 14.31 2.43 -5.41
N PHE A 180 14.17 1.54 -6.37
CA PHE A 180 12.97 1.43 -7.20
C PHE A 180 12.13 0.23 -6.75
N THR A 181 10.84 0.46 -6.59
CA THR A 181 9.86 -0.53 -6.13
C THR A 181 8.97 -1.02 -7.27
N TRP A 182 8.95 -0.30 -8.39
CA TRP A 182 8.23 -0.67 -9.60
C TRP A 182 9.14 -0.66 -10.83
N GLN A 183 8.90 -1.62 -11.75
CA GLN A 183 9.61 -1.69 -13.03
C GLN A 183 8.70 -2.17 -14.16
N LYS A 184 8.99 -1.69 -15.36
CA LYS A 184 8.38 -2.14 -16.62
C LYS A 184 9.42 -2.28 -17.70
N HIS A 185 9.47 -3.46 -18.31
CA HIS A 185 10.30 -3.74 -19.46
C HIS A 185 9.45 -3.67 -20.74
N PHE A 186 9.98 -3.09 -21.78
CA PHE A 186 9.34 -2.96 -23.08
C PHE A 186 10.00 -3.88 -24.11
N VAL A 187 9.26 -4.22 -25.18
CA VAL A 187 9.71 -5.17 -26.20
C VAL A 187 10.95 -4.67 -26.97
N ASP A 188 11.12 -3.36 -27.10
CA ASP A 188 12.27 -2.70 -27.72
C ASP A 188 13.53 -2.64 -26.83
N GLY A 189 13.47 -3.24 -25.65
CA GLY A 189 14.60 -3.38 -24.71
C GLY A 189 14.75 -2.22 -23.72
N HIS A 190 13.99 -1.12 -23.85
CA HIS A 190 14.05 -0.10 -22.82
C HIS A 190 13.24 -0.50 -21.56
N SER A 191 13.55 0.12 -20.43
CA SER A 191 12.92 -0.14 -19.14
C SER A 191 12.62 1.16 -18.41
N ILE A 192 11.55 1.15 -17.64
CA ILE A 192 11.20 2.24 -16.73
C ILE A 192 11.19 1.66 -15.32
N TRP A 193 11.79 2.40 -14.41
CA TRP A 193 11.87 2.09 -12.99
C TRP A 193 11.34 3.28 -12.20
N GLU A 194 10.48 3.05 -11.20
CA GLU A 194 9.90 4.11 -10.38
C GLU A 194 9.86 3.66 -8.91
N ARG A 195 10.02 4.63 -7.99
CA ARG A 195 9.73 4.46 -6.57
C ARG A 195 8.33 5.02 -6.33
N LEU A 196 7.36 4.15 -6.04
CA LEU A 196 5.94 4.50 -5.92
C LEU A 196 5.40 4.38 -4.49
N ASP A 197 6.23 4.00 -3.53
CA ASP A 197 5.93 3.73 -2.11
C ASP A 197 6.91 4.43 -1.17
#